data_489a248d2816c361da13c8188a221177
#
_entry.id   489a248d2816c361da13c8188a221177
#
_cell.length_a   1.000
_cell.length_b   1.000
_cell.length_c   1.000
_cell.angle_alpha   90.00
_cell.angle_beta   90.00
_cell.angle_gamma   90.00
#
_symmetry.space_group_name_H-M   'P 1'
#
loop_
_entity.id
_entity.type
_entity.pdbx_description
1 polymer ?
#
loop_
_entity_poly.entity_id
_entity_poly.type
_entity_poly.pdbx_seq_one_letter_code
_entity_poly.pdbx_strand_id
1 'polypeptide(L)'
;MSQRITERYNFQNKCAVVTGGAGVLGSGFTKALLDCGANVAVLDLNADKSDGYAEYGDRFLPIKTNVLEKDSVQAAVDDVVKRFETVDFLINAAGGNHPDASSSAEIPFFDLPAEALKFVTELNLLGTILSSQVVGKLMTEHQQGVILNISSMSAFRPLTRVVGYSAAKAAVSNFTRWLAVYMAQEYSPNIRVNAIAPGFFLTRQNKYLLTEEETGKLTERGQKIIDHTPMGRFGKSEDLLGALLWLLSEDSQFVTGIVLPIDGGFSAYCGV
;
A
#
# COMPACT_ATOMS: atom_id res chain seq x y z
N MET A 1 16.70 25.91 -12.67
CA MET A 1 17.13 25.05 -13.79
C MET A 1 16.28 23.78 -13.77
N SER A 2 15.69 23.41 -14.89
CA SER A 2 14.91 22.16 -14.97
C SER A 2 15.85 20.98 -14.74
N GLN A 3 15.64 20.17 -13.70
CA GLN A 3 16.32 18.90 -13.52
C GLN A 3 16.10 18.02 -14.77
N ARG A 4 17.11 17.26 -15.17
CA ARG A 4 16.96 16.30 -16.26
C ARG A 4 15.94 15.24 -15.84
N ILE A 5 15.09 14.82 -16.77
CA ILE A 5 14.04 13.80 -16.50
C ILE A 5 14.63 12.54 -15.84
N THR A 6 15.85 12.16 -16.20
CA THR A 6 16.60 11.01 -15.65
C THR A 6 16.98 11.18 -14.16
N GLU A 7 16.92 12.40 -13.61
CA GLU A 7 17.29 12.69 -12.22
C GLU A 7 16.08 12.79 -11.29
N ARG A 8 14.87 12.78 -11.84
CA ARG A 8 13.64 13.06 -11.09
C ARG A 8 13.22 11.98 -10.09
N TYR A 9 13.71 10.76 -10.27
CA TYR A 9 13.47 9.65 -9.34
C TYR A 9 14.73 9.29 -8.54
N ASN A 10 15.63 10.24 -8.36
CA ASN A 10 16.74 10.11 -7.42
C ASN A 10 16.28 10.51 -6.02
N PHE A 11 16.17 9.52 -5.13
CA PHE A 11 15.76 9.72 -3.73
C PHE A 11 16.94 9.62 -2.75
N GLN A 12 18.16 9.93 -3.19
CA GLN A 12 19.31 10.03 -2.29
C GLN A 12 19.01 11.01 -1.15
N ASN A 13 19.43 10.64 0.07
CA ASN A 13 19.17 11.39 1.31
C ASN A 13 17.70 11.51 1.70
N LYS A 14 16.78 10.79 1.02
CA LYS A 14 15.39 10.64 1.44
C LYS A 14 15.21 9.38 2.26
N CYS A 15 14.30 9.43 3.23
CA CYS A 15 13.92 8.29 4.04
C CYS A 15 12.46 7.90 3.78
N ALA A 16 12.24 6.62 3.51
CA ALA A 16 10.93 6.02 3.33
C ALA A 16 10.62 5.01 4.44
N VAL A 17 9.43 5.10 5.01
CA VAL A 17 8.83 4.07 5.86
C VAL A 17 7.82 3.29 5.05
N VAL A 18 7.96 1.96 4.98
CA VAL A 18 7.05 1.05 4.29
C VAL A 18 6.43 0.10 5.29
N THR A 19 5.16 0.30 5.66
CA THR A 19 4.43 -0.68 6.48
C THR A 19 4.05 -1.88 5.63
N GLY A 20 4.13 -3.10 6.20
CA GLY A 20 3.88 -4.32 5.41
C GLY A 20 4.93 -4.57 4.31
N GLY A 21 6.14 -4.06 4.49
CA GLY A 21 7.21 -4.10 3.50
C GLY A 21 7.78 -5.48 3.22
N ALA A 22 7.53 -6.48 4.07
CA ALA A 22 7.86 -7.89 3.82
C ALA A 22 6.79 -8.62 2.97
N GLY A 23 5.65 -7.99 2.70
CA GLY A 23 4.60 -8.50 1.83
C GLY A 23 4.96 -8.41 0.34
N VAL A 24 4.15 -9.07 -0.53
CA VAL A 24 4.43 -9.16 -1.98
C VAL A 24 4.52 -7.79 -2.66
N LEU A 25 3.58 -6.87 -2.39
CA LEU A 25 3.62 -5.53 -2.97
C LEU A 25 4.64 -4.65 -2.24
N GLY A 26 4.65 -4.71 -0.90
CA GLY A 26 5.56 -3.93 -0.07
C GLY A 26 7.04 -4.20 -0.36
N SER A 27 7.42 -5.44 -0.64
CA SER A 27 8.79 -5.79 -1.01
C SER A 27 9.20 -5.18 -2.35
N GLY A 28 8.28 -5.14 -3.32
CA GLY A 28 8.52 -4.44 -4.59
C GLY A 28 8.73 -2.93 -4.40
N PHE A 29 7.94 -2.31 -3.54
CA PHE A 29 8.08 -0.88 -3.19
C PHE A 29 9.41 -0.60 -2.48
N THR A 30 9.74 -1.43 -1.48
CA THR A 30 11.00 -1.36 -0.74
C THR A 30 12.19 -1.40 -1.69
N LYS A 31 12.22 -2.40 -2.60
CA LYS A 31 13.31 -2.54 -3.56
C LYS A 31 13.41 -1.34 -4.49
N ALA A 32 12.32 -0.89 -5.06
CA ALA A 32 12.31 0.24 -5.98
C ALA A 32 12.82 1.54 -5.32
N LEU A 33 12.47 1.79 -4.06
CA LEU A 33 12.94 2.94 -3.30
C LEU A 33 14.44 2.86 -3.01
N LEU A 34 14.94 1.67 -2.61
CA LEU A 34 16.36 1.42 -2.41
C LEU A 34 17.17 1.57 -3.71
N ASP A 35 16.65 1.06 -4.84
CA ASP A 35 17.26 1.22 -6.16
C ASP A 35 17.34 2.70 -6.60
N CYS A 36 16.34 3.50 -6.19
CA CYS A 36 16.33 4.96 -6.41
C CYS A 36 17.16 5.75 -5.39
N GLY A 37 17.91 5.08 -4.52
CA GLY A 37 18.86 5.72 -3.60
C GLY A 37 18.30 6.08 -2.23
N ALA A 38 17.01 5.84 -1.93
CA ALA A 38 16.43 6.14 -0.63
C ALA A 38 17.02 5.27 0.50
N ASN A 39 16.96 5.78 1.72
CA ASN A 39 16.99 4.98 2.93
C ASN A 39 15.59 4.40 3.15
N VAL A 40 15.46 3.13 3.48
CA VAL A 40 14.14 2.50 3.62
C VAL A 40 14.05 1.72 4.93
N ALA A 41 13.07 2.08 5.74
CA ALA A 41 12.67 1.30 6.91
C ALA A 41 11.41 0.47 6.56
N VAL A 42 11.49 -0.84 6.80
CA VAL A 42 10.37 -1.77 6.65
C VAL A 42 9.78 -2.06 8.02
N LEU A 43 8.53 -1.67 8.23
CA LEU A 43 7.76 -1.97 9.43
C LEU A 43 6.81 -3.13 9.15
N ASP A 44 7.12 -4.31 9.66
CA ASP A 44 6.36 -5.53 9.41
C ASP A 44 6.38 -6.47 10.63
N LEU A 45 5.32 -7.25 10.84
CA LEU A 45 5.32 -8.30 11.86
C LEU A 45 6.39 -9.37 11.60
N ASN A 46 6.75 -9.58 10.34
CA ASN A 46 7.72 -10.54 9.86
C ASN A 46 8.96 -9.85 9.24
N ALA A 47 9.44 -8.79 9.86
CA ALA A 47 10.60 -8.03 9.36
C ALA A 47 11.84 -8.90 9.11
N ASP A 48 12.00 -9.99 9.85
CA ASP A 48 13.10 -10.98 9.72
C ASP A 48 13.12 -11.68 8.34
N LYS A 49 12.01 -11.63 7.58
CA LYS A 49 11.91 -12.22 6.23
C LYS A 49 12.43 -11.30 5.13
N SER A 50 13.06 -10.21 5.49
CA SER A 50 13.59 -9.20 4.56
C SER A 50 15.05 -9.51 4.13
N ASP A 51 15.42 -10.78 3.98
CA ASP A 51 16.80 -11.22 3.71
C ASP A 51 17.36 -10.81 2.33
N GLY A 52 16.52 -10.31 1.43
CA GLY A 52 16.90 -9.95 0.05
C GLY A 52 17.54 -8.57 -0.12
N TYR A 53 17.89 -7.84 0.96
CA TYR A 53 18.32 -6.44 0.87
C TYR A 53 19.73 -6.19 1.42
N ALA A 54 20.52 -7.24 1.64
CA ALA A 54 21.88 -7.13 2.19
C ALA A 54 22.80 -6.23 1.33
N GLU A 55 22.59 -6.19 0.01
CA GLU A 55 23.36 -5.35 -0.93
C GLU A 55 23.20 -3.83 -0.68
N TYR A 56 22.11 -3.41 -0.04
CA TYR A 56 21.85 -1.99 0.25
C TYR A 56 22.49 -1.51 1.56
N GLY A 57 23.04 -2.44 2.36
CA GLY A 57 23.79 -2.14 3.58
C GLY A 57 23.01 -1.27 4.56
N ASP A 58 23.62 -0.20 5.00
CA ASP A 58 23.09 0.74 5.99
C ASP A 58 21.84 1.52 5.56
N ARG A 59 21.46 1.48 4.31
CA ARG A 59 20.24 2.14 3.80
C ARG A 59 18.96 1.34 4.04
N PHE A 60 19.07 0.09 4.47
CA PHE A 60 17.92 -0.76 4.74
C PHE A 60 17.79 -1.03 6.25
N LEU A 61 16.59 -0.84 6.81
CA LEU A 61 16.30 -1.03 8.23
C LEU A 61 15.00 -1.81 8.44
N PRO A 62 15.05 -3.13 8.70
CA PRO A 62 13.86 -3.90 9.05
C PRO A 62 13.53 -3.76 10.54
N ILE A 63 12.27 -3.46 10.87
CA ILE A 63 11.79 -3.31 12.24
C ILE A 63 10.51 -4.12 12.43
N LYS A 64 10.53 -5.05 13.40
CA LYS A 64 9.31 -5.79 13.77
C LYS A 64 8.30 -4.84 14.39
N THR A 65 7.15 -4.66 13.73
CA THR A 65 6.15 -3.67 14.11
C THR A 65 4.74 -4.21 13.91
N ASN A 66 3.88 -3.98 14.92
CA ASN A 66 2.44 -4.19 14.79
C ASN A 66 1.75 -2.85 14.50
N VAL A 67 1.23 -2.68 13.29
CA VAL A 67 0.55 -1.44 12.87
C VAL A 67 -0.77 -1.19 13.59
N LEU A 68 -1.32 -2.18 14.30
CA LEU A 68 -2.53 -2.04 15.13
C LEU A 68 -2.22 -1.48 16.53
N GLU A 69 -0.96 -1.37 16.89
CA GLU A 69 -0.49 -0.86 18.18
C GLU A 69 0.27 0.45 17.96
N LYS A 70 -0.35 1.57 18.33
CA LYS A 70 0.25 2.90 18.10
C LYS A 70 1.63 3.03 18.73
N ASP A 71 1.81 2.47 19.92
CA ASP A 71 3.10 2.51 20.64
C ASP A 71 4.18 1.69 19.91
N SER A 72 3.80 0.57 19.28
CA SER A 72 4.71 -0.21 18.42
C SER A 72 5.14 0.58 17.20
N VAL A 73 4.22 1.30 16.56
CA VAL A 73 4.53 2.18 15.43
C VAL A 73 5.41 3.35 15.87
N GLN A 74 5.11 3.97 17.02
CA GLN A 74 5.89 5.08 17.55
C GLN A 74 7.34 4.64 17.83
N ALA A 75 7.53 3.55 18.55
CA ALA A 75 8.87 3.02 18.86
C ALA A 75 9.68 2.72 17.57
N ALA A 76 9.03 2.13 16.56
CA ALA A 76 9.67 1.87 15.28
C ALA A 76 10.07 3.17 14.55
N VAL A 77 9.22 4.18 14.56
CA VAL A 77 9.51 5.48 13.93
C VAL A 77 10.62 6.22 14.69
N ASP A 78 10.67 6.12 16.02
CA ASP A 78 11.77 6.68 16.83
C ASP A 78 13.12 6.04 16.44
N ASP A 79 13.18 4.73 16.22
CA ASP A 79 14.37 4.03 15.73
C ASP A 79 14.74 4.48 14.30
N VAL A 80 13.75 4.70 13.43
CA VAL A 80 13.98 5.25 12.08
C VAL A 80 14.60 6.64 12.14
N VAL A 81 14.04 7.54 12.96
CA VAL A 81 14.55 8.91 13.14
C VAL A 81 15.94 8.89 13.73
N LYS A 82 16.21 8.02 14.71
CA LYS A 82 17.56 7.85 15.29
C LYS A 82 18.58 7.41 14.23
N ARG A 83 18.17 6.63 13.24
CA ARG A 83 19.06 6.08 12.19
C ARG A 83 19.20 6.99 10.98
N PHE A 84 18.11 7.62 10.53
CA PHE A 84 18.02 8.35 9.27
C PHE A 84 17.65 9.83 9.43
N GLU A 85 17.48 10.30 10.66
CA GLU A 85 17.19 11.71 11.06
C GLU A 85 15.81 12.22 10.67
N THR A 86 15.18 11.69 9.61
CA THR A 86 13.88 12.14 9.09
C THR A 86 13.07 11.00 8.48
N VAL A 87 11.79 11.29 8.16
CA VAL A 87 10.95 10.46 7.28
C VAL A 87 10.30 11.37 6.24
N ASP A 88 10.68 11.21 4.98
CA ASP A 88 10.12 11.96 3.85
C ASP A 88 8.89 11.27 3.25
N PHE A 89 8.87 9.94 3.25
CA PHE A 89 7.82 9.14 2.61
C PHE A 89 7.26 8.12 3.58
N LEU A 90 5.92 8.02 3.65
CA LEU A 90 5.21 6.93 4.29
C LEU A 90 4.42 6.16 3.24
N ILE A 91 4.68 4.87 3.10
CA ILE A 91 3.92 3.97 2.26
C ILE A 91 3.13 3.01 3.16
N ASN A 92 1.81 3.20 3.26
CA ASN A 92 0.93 2.35 4.02
C ASN A 92 0.52 1.13 3.19
N ALA A 93 1.39 0.08 3.17
CA ALA A 93 1.15 -1.15 2.44
C ALA A 93 0.78 -2.35 3.33
N ALA A 94 0.79 -2.19 4.66
CA ALA A 94 0.22 -3.18 5.56
C ALA A 94 -1.28 -3.33 5.31
N GLY A 95 -1.74 -4.56 5.12
CA GLY A 95 -3.14 -4.83 4.83
C GLY A 95 -3.33 -6.21 4.20
N GLY A 96 -4.57 -6.58 4.02
CA GLY A 96 -4.94 -7.85 3.40
C GLY A 96 -6.35 -8.28 3.79
N ASN A 97 -6.74 -9.45 3.31
CA ASN A 97 -7.99 -10.10 3.67
C ASN A 97 -7.72 -11.31 4.57
N HIS A 98 -8.74 -11.81 5.23
CA HIS A 98 -8.71 -13.04 6.02
C HIS A 98 -9.66 -14.07 5.40
N PRO A 99 -9.31 -15.38 5.33
CA PRO A 99 -10.20 -16.40 4.78
C PRO A 99 -11.58 -16.40 5.42
N ASP A 100 -11.67 -16.32 6.75
CA ASP A 100 -12.92 -16.30 7.50
C ASP A 100 -13.74 -15.01 7.31
N ALA A 101 -13.16 -13.94 6.76
CA ALA A 101 -13.86 -12.73 6.36
C ALA A 101 -14.34 -12.77 4.89
N SER A 102 -14.26 -13.93 4.26
CA SER A 102 -14.66 -14.16 2.86
C SER A 102 -15.87 -15.06 2.80
N SER A 103 -16.95 -14.60 2.16
CA SER A 103 -18.12 -15.47 1.94
C SER A 103 -17.82 -16.56 0.91
N SER A 104 -18.36 -17.74 1.13
CA SER A 104 -18.26 -18.92 0.25
C SER A 104 -19.58 -19.67 0.24
N ALA A 105 -19.61 -20.84 -0.40
CA ALA A 105 -20.76 -21.74 -0.31
C ALA A 105 -20.91 -22.32 1.11
N GLU A 106 -19.79 -22.51 1.79
CA GLU A 106 -19.74 -23.07 3.16
C GLU A 106 -19.95 -21.97 4.22
N ILE A 107 -19.58 -20.74 3.95
CA ILE A 107 -19.72 -19.60 4.86
C ILE A 107 -20.51 -18.50 4.12
N PRO A 108 -21.84 -18.51 4.18
CA PRO A 108 -22.66 -17.45 3.59
C PRO A 108 -22.48 -16.12 4.34
N PHE A 109 -22.84 -15.01 3.70
CA PHE A 109 -22.70 -13.67 4.29
C PHE A 109 -23.26 -13.54 5.71
N PHE A 110 -24.36 -14.21 5.99
CA PHE A 110 -25.05 -14.11 7.28
C PHE A 110 -24.28 -14.77 8.42
N ASP A 111 -23.35 -15.66 8.12
CA ASP A 111 -22.57 -16.47 9.07
C ASP A 111 -21.11 -16.00 9.16
N LEU A 112 -20.74 -14.90 8.48
CA LEU A 112 -19.40 -14.34 8.57
C LEU A 112 -19.09 -13.92 10.02
N PRO A 113 -17.99 -14.43 10.64
CA PRO A 113 -17.63 -14.08 12.00
C PRO A 113 -17.33 -12.59 12.14
N ALA A 114 -17.97 -11.94 13.13
CA ALA A 114 -17.75 -10.52 13.39
C ALA A 114 -16.28 -10.19 13.70
N GLU A 115 -15.57 -11.07 14.40
CA GLU A 115 -14.15 -10.88 14.74
C GLU A 115 -13.25 -10.92 13.48
N ALA A 116 -13.58 -11.76 12.48
CA ALA A 116 -12.85 -11.79 11.22
C ALA A 116 -13.07 -10.48 10.41
N LEU A 117 -14.30 -9.98 10.38
CA LEU A 117 -14.63 -8.70 9.74
C LEU A 117 -13.95 -7.53 10.46
N LYS A 118 -13.95 -7.53 11.79
CA LYS A 118 -13.27 -6.55 12.63
C LYS A 118 -11.77 -6.54 12.35
N PHE A 119 -11.12 -7.72 12.40
CA PHE A 119 -9.68 -7.85 12.12
C PHE A 119 -9.31 -7.27 10.75
N VAL A 120 -10.06 -7.61 9.69
CA VAL A 120 -9.79 -7.10 8.34
C VAL A 120 -9.98 -5.58 8.27
N THR A 121 -10.99 -5.05 8.95
CA THR A 121 -11.24 -3.59 9.00
C THR A 121 -10.14 -2.88 9.77
N GLU A 122 -9.76 -3.38 10.94
CA GLU A 122 -8.69 -2.81 11.76
C GLU A 122 -7.37 -2.85 11.02
N LEU A 123 -6.98 -3.98 10.44
CA LEU A 123 -5.71 -4.11 9.73
C LEU A 123 -5.60 -3.11 8.56
N ASN A 124 -6.64 -3.01 7.73
CA ASN A 124 -6.57 -2.18 6.53
C ASN A 124 -6.80 -0.69 6.81
N LEU A 125 -7.75 -0.33 7.69
CA LEU A 125 -8.10 1.06 7.96
C LEU A 125 -7.36 1.61 9.17
N LEU A 126 -7.51 1.00 10.35
CA LEU A 126 -6.92 1.51 11.57
C LEU A 126 -5.39 1.49 11.50
N GLY A 127 -4.78 0.43 10.99
CA GLY A 127 -3.34 0.36 10.77
C GLY A 127 -2.81 1.48 9.87
N THR A 128 -3.54 1.81 8.79
CA THR A 128 -3.23 2.97 7.92
C THR A 128 -3.36 4.29 8.69
N ILE A 129 -4.41 4.46 9.49
CA ILE A 129 -4.63 5.69 10.28
C ILE A 129 -3.54 5.87 11.33
N LEU A 130 -3.24 4.83 12.13
CA LEU A 130 -2.25 4.91 13.21
C LEU A 130 -0.84 5.22 12.67
N SER A 131 -0.42 4.56 11.61
CA SER A 131 0.85 4.84 10.95
C SER A 131 0.90 6.27 10.40
N SER A 132 -0.20 6.74 9.80
CA SER A 132 -0.30 8.12 9.31
C SER A 132 -0.31 9.15 10.44
N GLN A 133 -0.86 8.83 11.61
CA GLN A 133 -0.82 9.72 12.78
C GLN A 133 0.61 9.91 13.30
N VAL A 134 1.38 8.81 13.41
CA VAL A 134 2.73 8.87 13.96
C VAL A 134 3.68 9.56 12.98
N VAL A 135 3.77 9.07 11.75
CA VAL A 135 4.67 9.64 10.74
C VAL A 135 4.19 11.01 10.26
N GLY A 136 2.89 11.20 10.10
CA GLY A 136 2.32 12.48 9.70
C GLY A 136 2.63 13.60 10.70
N LYS A 137 2.64 13.31 12.01
CA LYS A 137 3.06 14.27 13.03
C LYS A 137 4.51 14.74 12.78
N LEU A 138 5.43 13.85 12.52
CA LEU A 138 6.80 14.17 12.18
C LEU A 138 6.88 15.05 10.91
N MET A 139 6.10 14.71 9.87
CA MET A 139 6.02 15.50 8.65
C MET A 139 5.50 16.93 8.91
N THR A 140 4.59 17.12 9.88
CA THR A 140 4.11 18.48 10.24
C THR A 140 5.19 19.31 10.88
N GLU A 141 6.10 18.72 11.64
CA GLU A 141 7.27 19.42 12.26
C GLU A 141 8.26 19.87 11.17
N HIS A 142 8.44 19.09 10.12
CA HIS A 142 9.31 19.41 8.97
C HIS A 142 8.60 20.20 7.86
N GLN A 143 7.27 20.40 7.96
CA GLN A 143 6.43 21.09 6.98
C GLN A 143 6.49 20.48 5.56
N GLN A 144 6.89 19.23 5.44
CA GLN A 144 7.07 18.52 4.18
C GLN A 144 6.91 16.99 4.36
N GLY A 145 6.36 16.31 3.36
CA GLY A 145 6.29 14.86 3.33
C GLY A 145 5.29 14.32 2.30
N VAL A 146 5.36 13.02 2.03
CA VAL A 146 4.38 12.35 1.17
C VAL A 146 3.89 11.08 1.83
N ILE A 147 2.58 10.96 1.99
CA ILE A 147 1.90 9.75 2.43
C ILE A 147 1.25 9.08 1.21
N LEU A 148 1.59 7.82 0.96
CA LEU A 148 0.99 6.99 -0.07
C LEU A 148 0.26 5.81 0.56
N ASN A 149 -1.04 5.77 0.42
CA ASN A 149 -1.88 4.68 0.91
C ASN A 149 -2.11 3.63 -0.16
N ILE A 150 -2.18 2.36 0.23
CA ILE A 150 -2.58 1.27 -0.66
C ILE A 150 -4.07 0.99 -0.46
N SER A 151 -4.87 1.51 -1.39
CA SER A 151 -6.30 1.22 -1.50
C SER A 151 -6.50 -0.09 -2.30
N SER A 152 -7.56 -0.19 -3.07
CA SER A 152 -7.86 -1.30 -3.98
C SER A 152 -8.89 -0.86 -5.00
N MET A 153 -8.93 -1.49 -6.18
CA MET A 153 -10.04 -1.31 -7.11
C MET A 153 -11.39 -1.71 -6.49
N SER A 154 -11.39 -2.55 -5.45
CA SER A 154 -12.60 -2.90 -4.70
C SER A 154 -13.27 -1.72 -3.97
N ALA A 155 -12.55 -0.60 -3.81
CA ALA A 155 -13.12 0.66 -3.31
C ALA A 155 -14.01 1.36 -4.36
N PHE A 156 -13.84 1.07 -5.64
CA PHE A 156 -14.63 1.65 -6.75
C PHE A 156 -15.71 0.67 -7.24
N ARG A 157 -15.38 -0.62 -7.28
CA ARG A 157 -16.28 -1.70 -7.74
C ARG A 157 -16.28 -2.78 -6.67
N PRO A 158 -17.42 -3.02 -5.99
CA PRO A 158 -17.50 -4.04 -4.95
C PRO A 158 -17.19 -5.41 -5.53
N LEU A 159 -16.26 -6.11 -4.90
CA LEU A 159 -15.92 -7.48 -5.26
C LEU A 159 -16.81 -8.45 -4.50
N THR A 160 -17.20 -9.53 -5.18
CA THR A 160 -17.86 -10.66 -4.52
C THR A 160 -16.96 -11.27 -3.45
N ARG A 161 -17.54 -11.83 -2.38
CA ARG A 161 -16.93 -12.57 -1.28
C ARG A 161 -16.18 -11.75 -0.22
N VAL A 162 -15.63 -10.59 -0.51
CA VAL A 162 -14.69 -9.86 0.38
C VAL A 162 -15.29 -8.56 0.92
N VAL A 163 -16.44 -8.65 1.59
CA VAL A 163 -17.23 -7.49 2.04
C VAL A 163 -16.43 -6.58 2.99
N GLY A 164 -15.80 -7.15 4.03
CA GLY A 164 -15.03 -6.39 5.02
C GLY A 164 -13.83 -5.68 4.39
N TYR A 165 -13.10 -6.38 3.52
CA TYR A 165 -11.97 -5.82 2.80
C TYR A 165 -12.39 -4.66 1.87
N SER A 166 -13.44 -4.86 1.07
CA SER A 166 -13.93 -3.83 0.14
C SER A 166 -14.39 -2.57 0.89
N ALA A 167 -15.12 -2.74 1.99
CA ALA A 167 -15.55 -1.64 2.85
C ALA A 167 -14.34 -0.89 3.46
N ALA A 168 -13.36 -1.62 3.99
CA ALA A 168 -12.15 -1.02 4.57
C ALA A 168 -11.34 -0.25 3.51
N LYS A 169 -11.18 -0.77 2.28
CA LYS A 169 -10.46 -0.07 1.21
C LYS A 169 -11.22 1.15 0.67
N ALA A 170 -12.55 1.13 0.68
CA ALA A 170 -13.35 2.32 0.42
C ALA A 170 -13.13 3.40 1.50
N ALA A 171 -13.07 2.98 2.77
CA ALA A 171 -12.76 3.87 3.88
C ALA A 171 -11.34 4.45 3.78
N VAL A 172 -10.31 3.66 3.41
CA VAL A 172 -8.95 4.14 3.14
C VAL A 172 -8.95 5.19 2.01
N SER A 173 -9.72 4.98 0.95
CA SER A 173 -9.84 5.95 -0.15
C SER A 173 -10.47 7.28 0.31
N ASN A 174 -11.46 7.22 1.18
CA ASN A 174 -12.06 8.43 1.77
C ASN A 174 -11.09 9.10 2.74
N PHE A 175 -10.44 8.34 3.63
CA PHE A 175 -9.43 8.82 4.56
C PHE A 175 -8.28 9.54 3.83
N THR A 176 -7.82 9.00 2.70
CA THR A 176 -6.78 9.63 1.86
C THR A 176 -7.17 11.05 1.46
N ARG A 177 -8.41 11.23 0.97
CA ARG A 177 -8.92 12.56 0.55
C ARG A 177 -9.04 13.51 1.73
N TRP A 178 -9.61 13.01 2.84
CA TRP A 178 -9.77 13.81 4.04
C TRP A 178 -8.40 14.27 4.59
N LEU A 179 -7.44 13.34 4.72
CA LEU A 179 -6.12 13.64 5.26
C LEU A 179 -5.33 14.60 4.35
N ALA A 180 -5.48 14.48 3.02
CA ALA A 180 -4.86 15.38 2.06
C ALA A 180 -5.28 16.84 2.28
N VAL A 181 -6.57 17.06 2.46
CA VAL A 181 -7.13 18.41 2.74
C VAL A 181 -6.67 18.90 4.11
N TYR A 182 -6.78 18.04 5.13
CA TYR A 182 -6.41 18.37 6.50
C TYR A 182 -4.94 18.77 6.62
N MET A 183 -4.02 18.00 6.06
CA MET A 183 -2.59 18.29 6.10
C MET A 183 -2.25 19.60 5.37
N ALA A 184 -2.85 19.82 4.21
CA ALA A 184 -2.56 21.02 3.42
C ALA A 184 -3.10 22.31 4.04
N GLN A 185 -4.26 22.26 4.70
CA GLN A 185 -4.91 23.42 5.30
C GLN A 185 -4.39 23.76 6.70
N GLU A 186 -4.20 22.72 7.52
CA GLU A 186 -3.87 22.91 8.93
C GLU A 186 -2.35 22.99 9.18
N TYR A 187 -1.53 22.42 8.30
CA TYR A 187 -0.08 22.35 8.52
C TYR A 187 0.75 22.88 7.35
N SER A 188 0.77 22.19 6.21
CA SER A 188 1.60 22.59 5.07
C SER A 188 1.08 22.05 3.74
N PRO A 189 1.00 22.89 2.69
CA PRO A 189 0.67 22.44 1.34
C PRO A 189 1.74 21.53 0.73
N ASN A 190 2.91 21.41 1.34
CA ASN A 190 3.98 20.51 0.90
C ASN A 190 3.84 19.10 1.51
N ILE A 191 2.83 18.84 2.35
CA ILE A 191 2.50 17.50 2.82
C ILE A 191 1.39 16.96 1.94
N ARG A 192 1.74 16.00 1.08
CA ARG A 192 0.79 15.42 0.12
C ARG A 192 0.34 14.04 0.56
N VAL A 193 -0.93 13.72 0.33
CA VAL A 193 -1.50 12.41 0.66
C VAL A 193 -2.26 11.89 -0.53
N ASN A 194 -1.84 10.73 -1.06
CA ASN A 194 -2.45 10.09 -2.21
C ASN A 194 -2.62 8.58 -1.96
N ALA A 195 -3.34 7.91 -2.84
CA ALA A 195 -3.43 6.46 -2.83
C ALA A 195 -3.26 5.88 -4.23
N ILE A 196 -2.72 4.67 -4.31
CA ILE A 196 -2.88 3.79 -5.46
C ILE A 196 -3.92 2.72 -5.12
N ALA A 197 -4.68 2.31 -6.13
CA ALA A 197 -5.72 1.30 -6.02
C ALA A 197 -5.42 0.16 -6.99
N PRO A 198 -4.66 -0.86 -6.55
CA PRO A 198 -4.34 -2.01 -7.37
C PRO A 198 -5.58 -2.80 -7.76
N GLY A 199 -5.59 -3.33 -8.99
CA GLY A 199 -6.54 -4.33 -9.45
C GLY A 199 -6.21 -5.73 -8.92
N PHE A 200 -6.32 -6.72 -9.80
CA PHE A 200 -5.95 -8.09 -9.46
C PHE A 200 -4.48 -8.35 -9.75
N PHE A 201 -3.70 -8.47 -8.69
CA PHE A 201 -2.28 -8.83 -8.69
C PHE A 201 -2.13 -10.22 -8.11
N LEU A 202 -1.37 -11.09 -8.75
CA LEU A 202 -1.09 -12.41 -8.20
C LEU A 202 -0.19 -12.27 -6.96
N THR A 203 -0.71 -12.66 -5.82
CA THR A 203 0.00 -12.68 -4.55
C THR A 203 -0.07 -14.07 -3.92
N ARG A 204 0.77 -14.36 -2.93
CA ARG A 204 0.66 -15.62 -2.18
C ARG A 204 -0.71 -15.80 -1.52
N GLN A 205 -1.37 -14.68 -1.15
CA GLN A 205 -2.67 -14.69 -0.49
C GLN A 205 -3.84 -15.06 -1.40
N ASN A 206 -3.73 -14.83 -2.72
CA ASN A 206 -4.84 -15.05 -3.66
C ASN A 206 -4.54 -16.04 -4.78
N LYS A 207 -3.31 -16.54 -4.89
CA LYS A 207 -2.90 -17.44 -5.95
C LYS A 207 -3.80 -18.68 -6.00
N TYR A 208 -4.10 -19.29 -4.85
CA TYR A 208 -4.95 -20.48 -4.75
C TYR A 208 -6.41 -20.25 -5.20
N LEU A 209 -6.89 -19.01 -5.16
CA LEU A 209 -8.23 -18.64 -5.64
C LEU A 209 -8.28 -18.42 -7.15
N LEU A 210 -7.14 -18.10 -7.76
CA LEU A 210 -7.05 -17.60 -9.13
C LEU A 210 -6.37 -18.60 -10.07
N THR A 211 -5.54 -19.49 -9.54
CA THR A 211 -4.82 -20.51 -10.31
C THR A 211 -4.91 -21.87 -9.60
N GLU A 212 -5.04 -22.93 -10.37
CA GLU A 212 -4.98 -24.32 -9.89
C GLU A 212 -3.53 -24.62 -9.45
N GLU A 213 -3.37 -25.24 -8.28
CA GLU A 213 -2.05 -25.50 -7.70
C GLU A 213 -1.23 -26.49 -8.55
N GLU A 214 -1.89 -27.54 -9.06
CA GLU A 214 -1.23 -28.62 -9.81
C GLU A 214 -0.87 -28.23 -11.25
N THR A 215 -1.74 -27.50 -11.92
CA THR A 215 -1.62 -27.22 -13.37
C THR A 215 -1.13 -25.81 -13.68
N GLY A 216 -1.24 -24.88 -12.71
CA GLY A 216 -1.01 -23.45 -12.91
C GLY A 216 -2.03 -22.77 -13.82
N LYS A 217 -3.06 -23.49 -14.30
CA LYS A 217 -4.14 -22.93 -15.12
C LYS A 217 -5.02 -22.00 -14.27
N LEU A 218 -5.74 -21.12 -14.94
CA LEU A 218 -6.70 -20.26 -14.28
C LEU A 218 -7.86 -21.09 -13.72
N THR A 219 -8.26 -20.77 -12.49
CA THR A 219 -9.56 -21.23 -11.98
C THR A 219 -10.69 -20.54 -12.75
N GLU A 220 -11.93 -21.02 -12.64
CA GLU A 220 -13.10 -20.34 -13.22
C GLU A 220 -13.17 -18.86 -12.75
N ARG A 221 -12.83 -18.60 -11.48
CA ARG A 221 -12.75 -17.24 -10.93
C ARG A 221 -11.63 -16.45 -11.58
N GLY A 222 -10.45 -17.04 -11.72
CA GLY A 222 -9.30 -16.41 -12.39
C GLY A 222 -9.63 -16.03 -13.82
N GLN A 223 -10.30 -16.93 -14.56
CA GLN A 223 -10.72 -16.65 -15.94
C GLN A 223 -11.73 -15.50 -16.01
N LYS A 224 -12.77 -15.50 -15.17
CA LYS A 224 -13.74 -14.39 -15.10
C LYS A 224 -13.09 -13.03 -14.83
N ILE A 225 -12.06 -13.00 -13.99
CA ILE A 225 -11.31 -11.78 -13.71
C ILE A 225 -10.53 -11.31 -14.95
N ILE A 226 -9.85 -12.23 -15.63
CA ILE A 226 -9.10 -11.92 -16.86
C ILE A 226 -10.05 -11.43 -17.97
N ASP A 227 -11.17 -12.11 -18.16
CA ASP A 227 -12.19 -11.72 -19.17
C ASP A 227 -12.77 -10.31 -18.90
N HIS A 228 -12.77 -9.90 -17.62
CA HIS A 228 -13.22 -8.57 -17.19
C HIS A 228 -12.08 -7.53 -17.12
N THR A 229 -10.86 -7.93 -17.37
CA THR A 229 -9.69 -7.04 -17.38
C THR A 229 -9.32 -6.74 -18.83
N PRO A 230 -9.54 -5.52 -19.35
CA PRO A 230 -9.25 -5.20 -20.76
C PRO A 230 -7.80 -5.48 -21.19
N MET A 231 -6.82 -5.36 -20.29
CA MET A 231 -5.42 -5.73 -20.57
C MET A 231 -5.17 -7.25 -20.61
N GLY A 232 -6.17 -8.10 -20.33
CA GLY A 232 -6.12 -9.56 -20.51
C GLY A 232 -5.12 -10.29 -19.61
N ARG A 233 -4.68 -9.69 -18.51
CA ARG A 233 -3.71 -10.30 -17.58
C ARG A 233 -3.88 -9.81 -16.15
N PHE A 234 -3.33 -10.55 -15.20
CA PHE A 234 -3.11 -10.03 -13.85
C PHE A 234 -1.98 -9.00 -13.84
N GLY A 235 -2.05 -8.06 -12.89
CA GLY A 235 -0.96 -7.14 -12.61
C GLY A 235 0.23 -7.84 -11.96
N LYS A 236 1.42 -7.29 -12.19
CA LYS A 236 2.67 -7.66 -11.52
C LYS A 236 3.09 -6.51 -10.62
N SER A 237 3.84 -6.77 -9.55
CA SER A 237 4.32 -5.73 -8.62
C SER A 237 4.98 -4.55 -9.35
N GLU A 238 5.70 -4.84 -10.44
CA GLU A 238 6.38 -3.86 -11.27
C GLU A 238 5.42 -2.86 -11.94
N ASP A 239 4.18 -3.27 -12.23
CA ASP A 239 3.17 -2.39 -12.83
C ASP A 239 2.76 -1.23 -11.89
N LEU A 240 3.04 -1.34 -10.59
CA LEU A 240 2.75 -0.30 -9.59
C LEU A 240 3.90 0.69 -9.41
N LEU A 241 5.14 0.32 -9.76
CA LEU A 241 6.34 1.08 -9.39
C LEU A 241 6.41 2.44 -10.05
N GLY A 242 5.99 2.56 -11.32
CA GLY A 242 5.95 3.85 -12.00
C GLY A 242 5.06 4.87 -11.30
N ALA A 243 3.87 4.44 -10.86
CA ALA A 243 2.95 5.29 -10.12
C ALA A 243 3.44 5.61 -8.69
N LEU A 244 4.04 4.63 -8.01
CA LEU A 244 4.69 4.84 -6.72
C LEU A 244 5.73 5.96 -6.83
N LEU A 245 6.71 5.80 -7.70
CA LEU A 245 7.82 6.74 -7.84
C LEU A 245 7.34 8.14 -8.27
N TRP A 246 6.40 8.20 -9.21
CA TRP A 246 5.80 9.47 -9.63
C TRP A 246 5.09 10.19 -8.49
N LEU A 247 4.25 9.49 -7.71
CA LEU A 247 3.50 10.11 -6.61
C LEU A 247 4.41 10.55 -5.44
N LEU A 248 5.58 9.95 -5.28
CA LEU A 248 6.57 10.36 -4.29
C LEU A 248 7.47 11.49 -4.78
N SER A 249 7.63 11.67 -6.09
CA SER A 249 8.54 12.64 -6.69
C SER A 249 7.99 14.06 -6.73
N GLU A 250 8.86 15.00 -7.11
CA GLU A 250 8.51 16.39 -7.34
C GLU A 250 7.61 16.59 -8.58
N ASP A 251 7.56 15.62 -9.51
CA ASP A 251 6.68 15.68 -10.68
C ASP A 251 5.19 15.66 -10.33
N SER A 252 4.85 15.28 -9.11
CA SER A 252 3.48 15.26 -8.58
C SER A 252 3.23 16.31 -7.49
N GLN A 253 4.00 17.41 -7.44
CA GLN A 253 3.88 18.45 -6.41
C GLN A 253 2.48 19.07 -6.32
N PHE A 254 1.74 19.12 -7.43
CA PHE A 254 0.37 19.64 -7.45
C PHE A 254 -0.70 18.52 -7.43
N VAL A 255 -0.31 17.32 -6.93
CA VAL A 255 -1.18 16.14 -6.85
C VAL A 255 -1.33 15.72 -5.38
N THR A 256 -2.51 15.94 -4.81
CA THR A 256 -2.88 15.48 -3.48
C THR A 256 -4.36 15.08 -3.44
N GLY A 257 -4.74 14.10 -2.62
CA GLY A 257 -6.11 13.62 -2.45
C GLY A 257 -6.60 12.69 -3.56
N ILE A 258 -5.76 12.24 -4.49
CA ILE A 258 -6.20 11.30 -5.53
C ILE A 258 -6.14 9.85 -5.03
N VAL A 259 -6.99 9.02 -5.64
CA VAL A 259 -6.92 7.55 -5.55
C VAL A 259 -6.79 7.03 -6.97
N LEU A 260 -5.60 6.58 -7.34
CA LEU A 260 -5.23 6.22 -8.71
C LEU A 260 -5.43 4.72 -8.94
N PRO A 261 -6.40 4.28 -9.78
CA PRO A 261 -6.53 2.88 -10.17
C PRO A 261 -5.35 2.41 -11.03
N ILE A 262 -4.80 1.25 -10.70
CA ILE A 262 -3.80 0.54 -11.52
C ILE A 262 -4.28 -0.90 -11.62
N ASP A 263 -5.18 -1.15 -12.56
CA ASP A 263 -6.02 -2.34 -12.58
C ASP A 263 -6.22 -2.97 -13.98
N GLY A 264 -5.45 -2.54 -14.95
CA GLY A 264 -5.57 -3.04 -16.34
C GLY A 264 -6.89 -2.70 -17.02
N GLY A 265 -7.60 -1.68 -16.51
CA GLY A 265 -8.89 -1.22 -17.01
C GLY A 265 -10.09 -1.92 -16.37
N PHE A 266 -9.89 -2.78 -15.36
CA PHE A 266 -10.97 -3.55 -14.73
C PHE A 266 -12.10 -2.66 -14.21
N SER A 267 -11.78 -1.59 -13.47
CA SER A 267 -12.81 -0.70 -12.90
C SER A 267 -13.51 0.19 -13.93
N ALA A 268 -12.88 0.41 -15.08
CA ALA A 268 -13.43 1.22 -16.18
C ALA A 268 -14.36 0.40 -17.11
N TYR A 269 -14.20 -0.92 -17.16
CA TYR A 269 -14.94 -1.77 -18.07
C TYR A 269 -16.34 -2.09 -17.55
N CYS A 270 -17.36 -1.84 -18.37
CA CYS A 270 -18.76 -2.10 -18.04
C CYS A 270 -19.30 -3.43 -18.61
N GLY A 271 -18.48 -4.20 -19.32
CA GLY A 271 -18.86 -5.52 -19.86
C GLY A 271 -19.31 -5.49 -21.33
N VAL A 272 -19.36 -4.32 -21.98
CA VAL A 272 -19.70 -4.13 -23.39
C VAL A 272 -18.77 -3.12 -24.04
#